data_60709e2555321de8b3531d563a2dd8b4
#
_entry.id   60709e2555321de8b3531d563a2dd8b4
#
_cell.length_a   1.000
_cell.length_b   1.000
_cell.length_c   1.000
_cell.angle_alpha   90.00
_cell.angle_beta   90.00
_cell.angle_gamma   90.00
#
_symmetry.space_group_name_H-M   'P 1'
#
loop_
_entity.id
_entity.type
_entity.pdbx_description
1 polymer ?
#
loop_
_entity_poly.entity_id
_entity_poly.type
_entity_poly.pdbx_seq_one_letter_code
_entity_poly.pdbx_strand_id
1 'polypeptide(L)'
;MYKRQAVVMLTKVLAKELGEHNINVNTLAPGLIKTDFSRALWENEDTHNKIVKSIPQGKMGSPDDISGMALYLASEASDFVTGSIFTVDGGITT
;
A
#
# COMPACT_ATOMS: atom_id res chain seq x y z
N MET A 1 0.57 -6.15 -13.41
CA MET A 1 0.12 -4.85 -13.93
C MET A 1 -1.39 -4.76 -14.08
N TYR A 2 -2.01 -5.71 -14.77
CA TYR A 2 -3.47 -5.72 -14.94
C TYR A 2 -4.24 -5.86 -13.62
N LYS A 3 -3.72 -6.67 -12.70
CA LYS A 3 -4.39 -6.87 -11.40
C LYS A 3 -4.46 -5.57 -10.59
N ARG A 4 -3.42 -4.75 -10.65
CA ARG A 4 -3.38 -3.46 -9.95
C ARG A 4 -4.42 -2.50 -10.54
N GLN A 5 -4.55 -2.47 -11.87
CA GLN A 5 -5.52 -1.62 -12.55
C GLN A 5 -6.96 -2.05 -12.20
N ALA A 6 -7.21 -3.35 -12.10
CA ALA A 6 -8.52 -3.86 -11.73
C ALA A 6 -8.91 -3.44 -10.31
N VAL A 7 -7.96 -3.50 -9.36
CA VAL A 7 -8.20 -3.06 -7.98
C VAL A 7 -8.46 -1.57 -7.91
N VAL A 8 -7.71 -0.77 -8.67
CA VAL A 8 -7.92 0.69 -8.74
C VAL A 8 -9.32 1.00 -9.25
N MET A 9 -9.72 0.36 -10.35
CA MET A 9 -11.05 0.59 -10.94
C MET A 9 -12.16 0.15 -9.99
N LEU A 10 -12.02 -1.02 -9.37
CA LEU A 10 -13.00 -1.52 -8.40
C LEU A 10 -13.16 -0.54 -7.23
N THR A 11 -12.05 -0.02 -6.72
CA THR A 11 -12.05 0.96 -5.63
C THR A 11 -12.88 2.18 -6.02
N LYS A 12 -12.64 2.72 -7.21
CA LYS A 12 -13.32 3.92 -7.66
C LYS A 12 -14.82 3.69 -7.88
N VAL A 13 -15.17 2.56 -8.47
CA VAL A 13 -16.57 2.20 -8.72
C VAL A 13 -17.31 2.01 -7.39
N LEU A 14 -16.75 1.26 -6.46
CA LEU A 14 -17.37 1.04 -5.16
C LEU A 14 -17.47 2.33 -4.34
N ALA A 15 -16.44 3.17 -4.38
CA ALA A 15 -16.47 4.45 -3.70
C ALA A 15 -17.62 5.32 -4.20
N LYS A 16 -17.81 5.33 -5.52
CA LYS A 16 -18.87 6.12 -6.14
C LYS A 16 -20.27 5.60 -5.77
N GLU A 17 -20.43 4.28 -5.73
CA GLU A 17 -21.73 3.68 -5.41
C GLU A 17 -22.06 3.77 -3.93
N LEU A 18 -21.09 3.59 -3.06
CA LEU A 18 -21.31 3.47 -1.61
C LEU A 18 -21.19 4.80 -0.87
N GLY A 19 -20.74 5.85 -1.54
CA GLY A 19 -20.60 7.17 -0.91
C GLY A 19 -21.91 7.70 -0.35
N GLU A 20 -23.02 7.49 -1.03
CA GLU A 20 -24.34 7.92 -0.54
C GLU A 20 -24.76 7.21 0.74
N HIS A 21 -24.16 6.04 1.03
CA HIS A 21 -24.42 5.30 2.26
C HIS A 21 -23.39 5.60 3.35
N ASN A 22 -22.57 6.63 3.14
CA ASN A 22 -21.54 7.04 4.09
C ASN A 22 -20.44 5.98 4.28
N ILE A 23 -20.18 5.20 3.25
CA ILE A 23 -19.15 4.19 3.25
C ILE A 23 -17.99 4.66 2.38
N ASN A 24 -16.80 4.71 2.95
CA ASN A 24 -15.58 5.06 2.23
C ASN A 24 -14.88 3.79 1.75
N VAL A 25 -14.42 3.80 0.51
CA VAL A 25 -13.70 2.68 -0.09
C VAL A 25 -12.38 3.19 -0.64
N ASN A 26 -11.29 2.74 -0.07
CA ASN A 26 -9.93 3.11 -0.46
C ASN A 26 -9.07 1.88 -0.62
N THR A 27 -7.98 2.01 -1.34
CA THR A 27 -7.00 0.93 -1.52
C THR A 27 -5.69 1.32 -0.89
N LEU A 28 -5.09 0.37 -0.17
CA LEU A 28 -3.75 0.49 0.35
C LEU A 28 -2.84 -0.39 -0.51
N ALA A 29 -1.85 0.22 -1.14
CA ALA A 29 -0.93 -0.46 -2.04
C ALA A 29 0.48 -0.48 -1.42
N PRO A 30 0.84 -1.55 -0.70
CA PRO A 30 2.16 -1.65 -0.08
C PRO A 30 3.23 -2.02 -1.11
N GLY A 31 4.45 -1.59 -0.85
CA GLY A 31 5.62 -2.03 -1.61
C GLY A 31 6.24 -3.28 -0.99
N LEU A 32 7.57 -3.31 -0.98
CA LEU A 32 8.31 -4.45 -0.43
C LEU A 32 8.43 -4.30 1.08
N ILE A 33 7.68 -5.12 1.79
CA ILE A 33 7.61 -5.09 3.26
C ILE A 33 8.33 -6.31 3.83
N LYS A 34 9.16 -6.07 4.84
CA LYS A 34 9.94 -7.12 5.50
C LYS A 34 9.05 -7.87 6.47
N THR A 35 8.67 -9.09 6.08
CA THR A 35 7.83 -10.00 6.85
C THR A 35 8.39 -11.40 6.75
N ASP A 36 7.87 -12.34 7.53
CA ASP A 36 8.26 -13.74 7.40
C ASP A 36 7.89 -14.29 6.03
N PHE A 37 6.78 -13.85 5.46
CA PHE A 37 6.34 -14.24 4.13
C PHE A 37 7.32 -13.81 3.04
N SER A 38 7.94 -12.64 3.20
CA SER A 38 8.90 -12.10 2.23
C SER A 38 10.35 -12.45 2.56
N ARG A 39 10.58 -13.41 3.46
CA ARG A 39 11.92 -13.74 3.97
C ARG A 39 12.96 -14.00 2.87
N ALA A 40 12.55 -14.62 1.75
CA ALA A 40 13.45 -14.88 0.64
C ALA A 40 14.07 -13.59 0.05
N LEU A 41 13.44 -12.44 0.27
CA LEU A 41 13.91 -11.16 -0.26
C LEU A 41 14.94 -10.47 0.64
N TRP A 42 14.97 -10.79 1.94
CA TRP A 42 15.80 -10.06 2.89
C TRP A 42 16.72 -10.94 3.74
N GLU A 43 16.51 -12.24 3.77
CA GLU A 43 17.32 -13.16 4.56
C GLU A 43 18.74 -13.26 4.00
N ASN A 44 18.89 -13.30 2.68
CA ASN A 44 20.19 -13.31 2.01
C ASN A 44 20.66 -11.88 1.80
N GLU A 45 21.85 -11.56 2.31
CA GLU A 45 22.39 -10.20 2.28
C GLU A 45 22.55 -9.67 0.84
N ASP A 46 23.03 -10.51 -0.09
CA ASP A 46 23.20 -10.08 -1.48
C ASP A 46 21.87 -9.75 -2.14
N THR A 47 20.87 -10.58 -1.92
CA THR A 47 19.51 -10.34 -2.45
C THR A 47 18.91 -9.09 -1.84
N HIS A 48 19.03 -8.93 -0.53
CA HIS A 48 18.53 -7.76 0.17
C HIS A 48 19.18 -6.47 -0.36
N ASN A 49 20.49 -6.48 -0.54
CA ASN A 49 21.21 -5.31 -1.06
C ASN A 49 20.72 -4.92 -2.46
N LYS A 50 20.45 -5.90 -3.33
CA LYS A 50 19.89 -5.62 -4.66
C LYS A 50 18.51 -5.00 -4.58
N ILE A 51 17.68 -5.49 -3.66
CA ILE A 51 16.32 -5.01 -3.49
C ILE A 51 16.30 -3.58 -2.98
N VAL A 52 17.08 -3.27 -1.94
CA VAL A 52 17.08 -1.92 -1.38
C VAL A 52 17.61 -0.88 -2.36
N LYS A 53 18.47 -1.28 -3.30
CA LYS A 53 18.94 -0.37 -4.35
C LYS A 53 17.82 0.03 -5.30
N SER A 54 16.79 -0.79 -5.47
CA SER A 54 15.66 -0.48 -6.34
C SER A 54 14.62 0.41 -5.65
N ILE A 55 14.75 0.61 -4.34
CA ILE A 55 13.81 1.42 -3.57
C ILE A 55 14.43 2.78 -3.30
N PRO A 56 13.81 3.88 -3.77
CA PRO A 56 14.38 5.23 -3.58
C PRO A 56 14.75 5.56 -2.15
N GLN A 57 13.95 5.13 -1.16
CA GLN A 57 14.28 5.35 0.25
C GLN A 57 15.41 4.44 0.77
N GLY A 58 15.85 3.46 -0.03
CA GLY A 58 17.00 2.63 0.30
C GLY A 58 16.77 1.59 1.39
N LYS A 59 15.53 1.23 1.64
CA LYS A 59 15.18 0.24 2.66
C LYS A 59 13.85 -0.42 2.33
N MET A 60 13.64 -1.64 2.80
CA MET A 60 12.33 -2.27 2.79
C MET A 60 11.46 -1.63 3.87
N GLY A 61 10.15 -1.63 3.63
CA GLY A 61 9.21 -1.19 4.65
C GLY A 61 9.05 -2.21 5.77
N SER A 62 8.46 -1.77 6.86
CA SER A 62 8.08 -2.65 7.97
C SER A 62 6.56 -2.73 8.06
N PRO A 63 6.01 -3.75 8.76
CA PRO A 63 4.57 -3.81 8.99
C PRO A 63 4.00 -2.54 9.61
N ASP A 64 4.75 -1.87 10.47
CA ASP A 64 4.31 -0.62 11.10
C ASP A 64 4.07 0.50 10.07
N ASP A 65 4.82 0.50 8.98
CA ASP A 65 4.62 1.49 7.91
C ASP A 65 3.25 1.34 7.26
N ILE A 66 2.72 0.11 7.24
CA ILE A 66 1.41 -0.18 6.67
C ILE A 66 0.30 0.06 7.69
N SER A 67 0.51 -0.36 8.94
CA SER A 67 -0.52 -0.24 9.97
C SER A 67 -0.87 1.21 10.29
N GLY A 68 0.10 2.13 10.19
CA GLY A 68 -0.16 3.55 10.38
C GLY A 68 -1.19 4.09 9.37
N MET A 69 -1.02 3.74 8.10
CA MET A 69 -1.96 4.17 7.06
C MET A 69 -3.31 3.48 7.23
N ALA A 70 -3.32 2.18 7.57
CA ALA A 70 -4.56 1.46 7.81
C ALA A 70 -5.35 2.09 8.97
N LEU A 71 -4.65 2.47 10.04
CA LEU A 71 -5.29 3.14 11.18
C LEU A 71 -5.90 4.48 10.78
N TYR A 72 -5.16 5.28 9.99
CA TYR A 72 -5.69 6.53 9.46
C TYR A 72 -6.99 6.31 8.68
N LEU A 73 -6.99 5.32 7.78
CA LEU A 73 -8.15 5.02 6.94
C LEU A 73 -9.34 4.46 7.73
N ALA A 74 -9.09 3.86 8.88
CA ALA A 74 -10.14 3.33 9.75
C ALA A 74 -10.66 4.38 10.74
N SER A 75 -10.05 5.55 10.81
CA SER A 75 -10.39 6.58 11.77
C SER A 75 -11.26 7.68 11.18
N GLU A 76 -11.84 8.50 12.05
CA GLU A 76 -12.62 9.66 11.63
C GLU A 76 -11.79 10.70 10.88
N ALA A 77 -10.46 10.68 11.07
CA ALA A 77 -9.56 11.60 10.38
C ALA A 77 -9.64 11.45 8.86
N SER A 78 -10.10 10.29 8.35
CA SER A 78 -10.24 10.05 6.92
C SER A 78 -11.69 10.10 6.43
N ASP A 79 -12.59 10.73 7.16
CA ASP A 79 -14.02 10.77 6.81
C ASP A 79 -14.31 11.30 5.41
N PHE A 80 -13.49 12.23 4.93
CA PHE A 80 -13.69 12.83 3.60
C PHE A 80 -12.80 12.19 2.54
N VAL A 81 -12.29 10.97 2.79
CA VAL A 81 -11.37 10.26 1.90
C VAL A 81 -12.04 9.00 1.38
N THR A 82 -12.34 8.97 0.09
CA THR A 82 -12.88 7.79 -0.57
C THR A 82 -12.43 7.74 -2.03
N GLY A 83 -12.31 6.55 -2.58
CA GLY A 83 -11.90 6.34 -3.97
C GLY A 83 -10.42 6.54 -4.21
N SER A 84 -9.59 6.58 -3.19
CA SER A 84 -8.17 6.89 -3.29
C SER A 84 -7.30 5.65 -3.18
N ILE A 85 -6.13 5.73 -3.79
CA ILE A 85 -5.11 4.69 -3.74
C ILE A 85 -3.94 5.24 -2.93
N PHE A 86 -3.65 4.60 -1.82
CA PHE A 86 -2.56 5.03 -0.93
C PHE A 86 -1.36 4.11 -1.10
N THR A 87 -0.33 4.62 -1.74
CA THR A 87 0.88 3.86 -2.00
C THR A 87 1.87 4.05 -0.86
N VAL A 88 2.33 2.93 -0.27
CA VAL A 88 3.31 2.93 0.82
C VAL A 88 4.45 2.00 0.41
N ASP A 89 5.38 2.49 -0.40
CA ASP A 89 6.36 1.66 -1.09
C ASP A 89 7.79 2.23 -1.12
N GLY A 90 8.05 3.26 -0.34
CA GLY A 90 9.39 3.87 -0.35
C GLY A 90 9.76 4.53 -1.66
N GLY A 91 8.81 4.71 -2.56
CA GLY A 91 9.03 5.35 -3.85
C GLY A 91 9.34 4.40 -5.00
N ILE A 92 9.23 3.09 -4.80
CA ILE A 92 9.64 2.10 -5.82
C ILE A 92 8.85 2.23 -7.13
N THR A 93 7.63 2.76 -7.07
CA THR A 93 6.79 2.95 -8.26
C THR A 93 6.94 4.31 -8.92
N THR A 94 7.85 5.13 -8.42
CA THR A 94 8.08 6.48 -8.99
C THR A 94 8.93 6.47 -10.27
#